data_87a12ad91efa7fd37216c328d1c319d8
#
_entry.id   87a12ad91efa7fd37216c328d1c319d8
#
_cell.length_a   1.000
_cell.length_b   1.000
_cell.length_c   1.000
_cell.angle_alpha   90.00
_cell.angle_beta   90.00
_cell.angle_gamma   90.00
#
_symmetry.space_group_name_H-M   'P 1'
#
loop_
_entity.id
_entity.type
_entity.pdbx_description
1 polymer ?
#
loop_
_entity_poly.entity_id
_entity_poly.type
_entity_poly.pdbx_seq_one_letter_code
_entity_poly.pdbx_strand_id
1 'polypeptide(L)'
;NATAEKETRWREIEQEVDQIEDRLGRPVDEGIKETIVALKVNGFGTTASCEGHLEWGRPYPWVRVESSVAESLLGSARYSEFQEKAGRERKGGEFLTLEERDEARKLVLAQIEANGKEYERLSEMLAEFYDSPEGRRRARPVQLRIEKGPWNQSYLVPDAVQHLGRRARESDSKDRAMKVKALASYRDEMERFTEFLRERFFKG
;
A
#
# COMPACT_ATOMS: atom_id res chain seq x y z
N ASN A 1 18.34 18.31 18.36
CA ASN A 1 17.26 19.16 17.89
C ASN A 1 16.24 18.30 17.15
N ALA A 2 14.99 18.29 17.60
CA ALA A 2 13.92 17.41 17.08
C ALA A 2 13.78 17.50 15.56
N THR A 3 13.97 18.67 14.96
CA THR A 3 13.92 18.85 13.49
C THR A 3 15.04 18.08 12.78
N ALA A 4 16.27 18.16 13.30
CA ALA A 4 17.41 17.45 12.70
C ALA A 4 17.26 15.92 12.81
N GLU A 5 16.66 15.42 13.90
CA GLU A 5 16.36 14.00 14.08
C GLU A 5 15.31 13.52 13.06
N LYS A 6 14.27 14.32 12.81
CA LYS A 6 13.26 14.04 11.80
C LYS A 6 13.83 14.06 10.38
N GLU A 7 14.70 15.03 10.07
CA GLU A 7 15.41 15.05 8.78
C GLU A 7 16.30 13.82 8.59
N THR A 8 17.00 13.41 9.65
CA THR A 8 17.83 12.20 9.59
C THR A 8 16.95 10.97 9.35
N ARG A 9 15.83 10.84 10.10
CA ARG A 9 14.90 9.71 9.92
C ARG A 9 14.27 9.68 8.54
N TRP A 10 13.93 10.84 7.99
CA TRP A 10 13.42 10.92 6.61
C TRP A 10 14.42 10.35 5.60
N ARG A 11 15.69 10.80 5.69
CA ARG A 11 16.78 10.33 4.80
C ARG A 11 17.09 8.84 4.96
N GLU A 12 17.06 8.32 6.17
CA GLU A 12 17.24 6.89 6.42
C GLU A 12 16.16 6.06 5.72
N ILE A 13 14.89 6.45 5.87
CA ILE A 13 13.78 5.76 5.20
C ILE A 13 13.87 5.93 3.67
N GLU A 14 14.26 7.08 3.17
CA GLU A 14 14.48 7.31 1.74
C GLU A 14 15.54 6.35 1.19
N GLN A 15 16.65 6.20 1.90
CA GLN A 15 17.70 5.22 1.54
C GLN A 15 17.20 3.78 1.62
N GLU A 16 16.38 3.42 2.61
CA GLU A 16 15.75 2.11 2.69
C GLU A 16 14.86 1.86 1.47
N VAL A 17 14.04 2.83 1.09
CA VAL A 17 13.13 2.73 -0.07
C VAL A 17 13.91 2.60 -1.38
N ASP A 18 15.07 3.25 -1.51
CA ASP A 18 15.97 3.12 -2.67
C ASP A 18 16.54 1.71 -2.86
N GLN A 19 16.57 0.92 -1.80
CA GLN A 19 17.06 -0.47 -1.85
C GLN A 19 15.92 -1.49 -2.09
N ILE A 20 14.66 -1.04 -2.16
CA ILE A 20 13.53 -1.93 -2.40
C ILE A 20 13.47 -2.29 -3.89
N GLU A 21 13.51 -3.59 -4.17
CA GLU A 21 13.33 -4.14 -5.51
C GLU A 21 12.20 -5.18 -5.52
N ASP A 22 11.49 -5.27 -6.64
CA ASP A 22 10.53 -6.35 -6.85
C ASP A 22 11.25 -7.69 -7.16
N ARG A 23 10.50 -8.77 -7.35
CA ARG A 23 11.07 -10.09 -7.69
C ARG A 23 11.82 -10.13 -9.03
N LEU A 24 11.68 -9.08 -9.83
CA LEU A 24 12.36 -8.91 -11.13
C LEU A 24 13.54 -7.95 -11.04
N GLY A 25 13.93 -7.51 -9.83
CA GLY A 25 15.00 -6.55 -9.60
C GLY A 25 14.65 -5.12 -10.04
N ARG A 26 13.36 -4.76 -10.11
CA ARG A 26 12.94 -3.40 -10.46
C ARG A 26 12.72 -2.59 -9.19
N PRO A 27 13.24 -1.35 -9.14
CA PRO A 27 13.07 -0.46 -8.00
C PRO A 27 11.60 0.01 -7.89
N VAL A 28 11.28 0.67 -6.79
CA VAL A 28 10.03 1.40 -6.61
C VAL A 28 9.91 2.46 -7.72
N ASP A 29 8.73 2.58 -8.33
CA ASP A 29 8.47 3.62 -9.34
C ASP A 29 8.74 5.02 -8.76
N GLU A 30 9.44 5.87 -9.51
CA GLU A 30 9.87 7.19 -9.02
C GLU A 30 8.70 8.08 -8.60
N GLY A 31 7.60 8.05 -9.35
CA GLY A 31 6.40 8.87 -9.07
C GLY A 31 5.60 8.46 -7.83
N ILE A 32 5.92 7.34 -7.15
CA ILE A 32 5.27 6.89 -5.92
C ILE A 32 6.24 6.80 -4.73
N LYS A 33 7.53 6.95 -4.98
CA LYS A 33 8.59 6.76 -4.00
C LYS A 33 8.43 7.67 -2.77
N GLU A 34 8.21 8.97 -2.97
CA GLU A 34 8.04 9.90 -1.86
C GLU A 34 6.80 9.57 -1.00
N THR A 35 5.74 9.06 -1.62
CA THR A 35 4.55 8.55 -0.91
C THR A 35 4.92 7.39 0.02
N ILE A 36 5.74 6.45 -0.45
CA ILE A 36 6.22 5.33 0.37
C ILE A 36 7.05 5.83 1.55
N VAL A 37 7.98 6.75 1.31
CA VAL A 37 8.78 7.38 2.38
C VAL A 37 7.88 8.06 3.40
N ALA A 38 6.93 8.89 2.95
CA ALA A 38 6.01 9.62 3.82
C ALA A 38 5.12 8.69 4.66
N LEU A 39 4.64 7.59 4.10
CA LEU A 39 3.90 6.57 4.85
C LEU A 39 4.79 5.90 5.90
N LYS A 40 5.99 5.47 5.53
CA LYS A 40 6.92 4.78 6.44
C LYS A 40 7.38 5.65 7.60
N VAL A 41 7.69 6.94 7.40
CA VAL A 41 8.09 7.84 8.51
C VAL A 41 6.93 8.11 9.47
N ASN A 42 5.68 8.02 8.99
CA ASN A 42 4.48 8.09 9.83
C ASN A 42 4.11 6.73 10.47
N GLY A 43 4.98 5.72 10.33
CA GLY A 43 4.86 4.43 10.99
C GLY A 43 3.96 3.42 10.26
N PHE A 44 3.67 3.63 8.98
CA PHE A 44 2.95 2.65 8.14
C PHE A 44 3.92 1.72 7.43
N GLY A 45 3.64 0.42 7.44
CA GLY A 45 4.32 -0.55 6.59
C GLY A 45 3.78 -0.51 5.16
N THR A 46 4.65 -0.65 4.16
CA THR A 46 4.27 -0.70 2.75
C THR A 46 4.94 -1.90 2.08
N THR A 47 4.18 -2.69 1.33
CA THR A 47 4.66 -3.97 0.76
C THR A 47 4.58 -4.04 -0.76
N ALA A 48 3.79 -3.17 -1.39
CA ALA A 48 3.71 -3.04 -2.83
C ALA A 48 3.14 -1.69 -3.23
N SER A 49 3.52 -1.18 -4.37
CA SER A 49 3.06 0.10 -4.89
C SER A 49 3.20 0.18 -6.41
N CYS A 50 2.55 1.17 -6.99
CA CYS A 50 2.70 1.52 -8.40
C CYS A 50 2.29 2.98 -8.59
N GLU A 51 3.00 3.73 -9.42
CA GLU A 51 2.63 5.10 -9.78
C GLU A 51 1.46 5.18 -10.79
N GLY A 52 1.04 4.03 -11.32
CA GLY A 52 0.02 3.94 -12.36
C GLY A 52 0.60 4.09 -13.77
N HIS A 53 0.20 3.19 -14.68
CA HIS A 53 0.67 3.18 -16.07
C HIS A 53 -0.49 2.93 -17.02
N LEU A 54 -0.46 3.55 -18.21
CA LEU A 54 -1.49 3.36 -19.22
C LEU A 54 -1.23 2.14 -20.11
N GLU A 55 0.04 1.81 -20.31
CA GLU A 55 0.47 0.76 -21.24
C GLU A 55 0.50 -0.62 -20.58
N TRP A 56 0.72 -0.66 -19.27
CA TRP A 56 0.81 -1.88 -18.47
C TRP A 56 0.38 -1.63 -17.02
N GLY A 57 0.00 -2.68 -16.32
CA GLY A 57 -0.40 -2.53 -14.91
C GLY A 57 -1.79 -1.89 -14.74
N ARG A 58 -1.90 -1.03 -13.75
CA ARG A 58 -3.14 -0.31 -13.41
C ARG A 58 -3.05 1.15 -13.85
N PRO A 59 -4.10 1.74 -14.42
CA PRO A 59 -4.08 3.13 -14.91
C PRO A 59 -4.32 4.15 -13.77
N TYR A 60 -3.82 3.87 -12.58
CA TYR A 60 -3.92 4.70 -11.39
C TYR A 60 -2.82 4.36 -10.38
N PRO A 61 -2.36 5.33 -9.57
CA PRO A 61 -1.43 5.06 -8.49
C PRO A 61 -2.11 4.28 -7.37
N TRP A 62 -1.36 3.41 -6.72
CA TRP A 62 -1.83 2.68 -5.56
C TRP A 62 -0.69 2.27 -4.63
N VAL A 63 -0.98 2.14 -3.35
CA VAL A 63 -0.06 1.62 -2.34
C VAL A 63 -0.77 0.57 -1.51
N ARG A 64 -0.11 -0.58 -1.31
CA ARG A 64 -0.54 -1.59 -0.35
C ARG A 64 0.14 -1.33 0.98
N VAL A 65 -0.68 -1.06 1.99
CA VAL A 65 -0.26 -0.84 3.37
C VAL A 65 -0.56 -2.08 4.19
N GLU A 66 0.46 -2.55 4.90
CA GLU A 66 0.38 -3.66 5.84
C GLU A 66 1.11 -3.29 7.12
N SER A 67 0.66 -3.85 8.24
CA SER A 67 1.39 -3.71 9.49
C SER A 67 2.78 -4.35 9.39
N SER A 68 3.81 -3.69 9.91
CA SER A 68 5.16 -4.26 10.03
C SER A 68 5.17 -5.53 10.89
N VAL A 69 4.24 -5.64 11.85
CA VAL A 69 4.04 -6.87 12.64
C VAL A 69 3.48 -7.99 11.75
N ALA A 70 2.50 -7.68 10.90
CA ALA A 70 1.95 -8.65 9.96
C ALA A 70 2.99 -9.13 8.94
N GLU A 71 3.79 -8.20 8.41
CA GLU A 71 4.91 -8.52 7.50
C GLU A 71 5.93 -9.44 8.18
N SER A 72 6.31 -9.15 9.43
CA SER A 72 7.23 -9.97 10.22
C SER A 72 6.68 -11.38 10.48
N LEU A 73 5.39 -11.52 10.77
CA LEU A 73 4.75 -12.83 10.97
C LEU A 73 4.77 -13.68 9.70
N LEU A 74 4.46 -13.08 8.55
CA LEU A 74 4.50 -13.76 7.24
C LEU A 74 5.92 -14.11 6.78
N GLY A 75 6.89 -13.25 7.07
CA GLY A 75 8.30 -13.48 6.77
C GLY A 75 8.97 -14.47 7.73
N SER A 76 8.27 -14.96 8.76
CA SER A 76 8.83 -15.89 9.70
C SER A 76 9.13 -17.25 9.04
N ALA A 77 10.25 -17.86 9.43
CA ALA A 77 10.62 -19.21 8.97
C ALA A 77 9.50 -20.23 9.25
N ARG A 78 8.79 -20.06 10.36
CA ARG A 78 7.70 -20.94 10.77
C ARG A 78 6.49 -20.84 9.82
N TYR A 79 6.13 -19.64 9.40
CA TYR A 79 5.05 -19.48 8.44
C TYR A 79 5.41 -20.03 7.06
N SER A 80 6.65 -19.84 6.60
CA SER A 80 7.16 -20.42 5.36
C SER A 80 7.12 -21.95 5.38
N GLU A 81 7.51 -22.58 6.51
CA GLU A 81 7.42 -24.03 6.71
C GLU A 81 5.97 -24.54 6.55
N PHE A 82 5.01 -23.84 7.15
CA PHE A 82 3.58 -24.19 6.99
C PHE A 82 3.10 -24.07 5.55
N GLN A 83 3.51 -23.05 4.84
CA GLN A 83 3.13 -22.86 3.43
C GLN A 83 3.71 -23.96 2.54
N GLU A 84 4.95 -24.34 2.74
CA GLU A 84 5.58 -25.44 2.02
C GLU A 84 4.90 -26.79 2.31
N LYS A 85 4.60 -27.08 3.58
CA LYS A 85 3.90 -28.29 4.00
C LYS A 85 2.49 -28.36 3.40
N ALA A 86 1.73 -27.26 3.48
CA ALA A 86 0.41 -27.16 2.85
C ALA A 86 0.46 -27.30 1.32
N GLY A 87 1.55 -26.84 0.69
CA GLY A 87 1.80 -27.03 -0.74
C GLY A 87 2.06 -28.50 -1.10
N ARG A 88 2.79 -29.22 -0.26
CA ARG A 88 3.03 -30.67 -0.43
C ARG A 88 1.76 -31.50 -0.18
N GLU A 89 0.98 -31.16 0.85
CA GLU A 89 -0.31 -31.80 1.14
C GLU A 89 -1.25 -31.78 -0.08
N ARG A 90 -1.36 -30.62 -0.73
CA ARG A 90 -2.18 -30.48 -1.98
C ARG A 90 -1.73 -31.37 -3.14
N LYS A 91 -0.49 -31.84 -3.11
CA LYS A 91 0.10 -32.74 -4.10
C LYS A 91 0.12 -34.20 -3.63
N GLY A 92 -0.62 -34.54 -2.56
CA GLY A 92 -0.68 -35.89 -2.00
C GLY A 92 0.50 -36.24 -1.10
N GLY A 93 1.24 -35.25 -0.60
CA GLY A 93 2.31 -35.42 0.35
C GLY A 93 1.86 -35.42 1.82
N GLU A 94 2.82 -35.21 2.72
CA GLU A 94 2.58 -35.19 4.17
C GLU A 94 1.61 -34.08 4.59
N PHE A 95 0.64 -34.42 5.44
CA PHE A 95 -0.36 -33.53 5.96
C PHE A 95 0.16 -32.70 7.14
N LEU A 96 -0.34 -31.48 7.27
CA LEU A 96 -0.19 -30.69 8.49
C LEU A 96 -0.91 -31.39 9.65
N THR A 97 -0.25 -31.49 10.79
CA THR A 97 -0.90 -31.97 12.03
C THR A 97 -1.98 -30.97 12.49
N LEU A 98 -2.85 -31.39 13.39
CA LEU A 98 -3.87 -30.50 13.97
C LEU A 98 -3.22 -29.31 14.72
N GLU A 99 -2.12 -29.58 15.44
CA GLU A 99 -1.36 -28.55 16.16
C GLU A 99 -0.73 -27.54 15.19
N GLU A 100 -0.11 -28.00 14.11
CA GLU A 100 0.46 -27.15 13.07
C GLU A 100 -0.62 -26.29 12.36
N ARG A 101 -1.79 -26.84 12.10
CA ARG A 101 -2.94 -26.09 11.54
C ARG A 101 -3.43 -25.01 12.51
N ASP A 102 -3.50 -25.31 13.79
CA ASP A 102 -3.93 -24.35 14.81
C ASP A 102 -2.89 -23.23 14.98
N GLU A 103 -1.60 -23.56 14.97
CA GLU A 103 -0.50 -22.58 15.01
C GLU A 103 -0.53 -21.66 13.77
N ALA A 104 -0.63 -22.24 12.57
CA ALA A 104 -0.73 -21.47 11.34
C ALA A 104 -1.96 -20.53 11.34
N ARG A 105 -3.09 -21.01 11.85
CA ARG A 105 -4.30 -20.20 12.02
C ARG A 105 -4.08 -19.02 12.98
N LYS A 106 -3.40 -19.23 14.10
CA LYS A 106 -3.08 -18.16 15.06
C LYS A 106 -2.21 -17.08 14.42
N LEU A 107 -1.21 -17.45 13.62
CA LEU A 107 -0.38 -16.50 12.88
C LEU A 107 -1.21 -15.66 11.89
N VAL A 108 -2.11 -16.29 11.14
CA VAL A 108 -3.00 -15.59 10.21
C VAL A 108 -3.95 -14.65 10.94
N LEU A 109 -4.53 -15.07 12.06
CA LEU A 109 -5.41 -14.21 12.86
C LEU A 109 -4.67 -13.01 13.45
N ALA A 110 -3.44 -13.21 13.94
CA ALA A 110 -2.61 -12.12 14.44
C ALA A 110 -2.27 -11.11 13.33
N GLN A 111 -2.02 -11.58 12.12
CA GLN A 111 -1.82 -10.73 10.94
C GLN A 111 -3.07 -9.91 10.61
N ILE A 112 -4.23 -10.56 10.57
CA ILE A 112 -5.52 -9.92 10.29
C ILE A 112 -5.79 -8.81 11.33
N GLU A 113 -5.54 -9.08 12.60
CA GLU A 113 -5.71 -8.11 13.68
C GLU A 113 -4.74 -6.92 13.52
N ALA A 114 -3.45 -7.19 13.29
CA ALA A 114 -2.44 -6.15 13.10
C ALA A 114 -2.76 -5.26 11.90
N ASN A 115 -3.17 -5.84 10.77
CA ASN A 115 -3.59 -5.10 9.59
C ASN A 115 -4.90 -4.33 9.83
N GLY A 116 -5.80 -4.84 10.66
CA GLY A 116 -7.02 -4.13 11.06
C GLY A 116 -6.71 -2.82 11.79
N LYS A 117 -5.78 -2.84 12.74
CA LYS A 117 -5.32 -1.63 13.45
C LYS A 117 -4.65 -0.63 12.50
N GLU A 118 -3.87 -1.14 11.54
CA GLU A 118 -3.22 -0.30 10.54
C GLU A 118 -4.23 0.36 9.60
N TYR A 119 -5.28 -0.38 9.20
CA TYR A 119 -6.40 0.16 8.44
C TYR A 119 -7.11 1.31 9.17
N GLU A 120 -7.38 1.16 10.46
CA GLU A 120 -8.02 2.20 11.28
C GLU A 120 -7.16 3.47 11.33
N ARG A 121 -5.86 3.32 11.62
CA ARG A 121 -4.91 4.45 11.63
C ARG A 121 -4.83 5.18 10.28
N LEU A 122 -4.75 4.42 9.18
CA LEU A 122 -4.70 4.99 7.83
C LEU A 122 -6.02 5.69 7.47
N SER A 123 -7.16 5.12 7.90
CA SER A 123 -8.48 5.72 7.70
C SER A 123 -8.62 7.05 8.44
N GLU A 124 -8.16 7.13 9.68
CA GLU A 124 -8.13 8.36 10.47
C GLU A 124 -7.24 9.43 9.79
N MET A 125 -6.06 9.03 9.32
CA MET A 125 -5.12 9.90 8.63
C MET A 125 -5.71 10.47 7.33
N LEU A 126 -6.38 9.62 6.56
CA LEU A 126 -7.04 10.02 5.31
C LEU A 126 -8.24 10.94 5.58
N ALA A 127 -9.02 10.66 6.62
CA ALA A 127 -10.12 11.52 7.05
C ALA A 127 -9.61 12.91 7.48
N GLU A 128 -8.52 12.98 8.26
CA GLU A 128 -7.88 14.24 8.65
C GLU A 128 -7.43 15.05 7.43
N PHE A 129 -6.84 14.38 6.42
CA PHE A 129 -6.47 15.04 5.17
C PHE A 129 -7.69 15.66 4.47
N TYR A 130 -8.80 14.92 4.35
CA TYR A 130 -10.02 15.42 3.69
C TYR A 130 -10.82 16.41 4.53
N ASP A 131 -10.59 16.48 5.84
CA ASP A 131 -11.12 17.53 6.70
C ASP A 131 -10.31 18.83 6.63
N SER A 132 -9.11 18.79 6.05
CA SER A 132 -8.29 19.99 5.82
C SER A 132 -8.87 20.87 4.72
N PRO A 133 -8.54 22.18 4.67
CA PRO A 133 -8.99 23.08 3.61
C PRO A 133 -8.57 22.62 2.21
N GLU A 134 -7.43 21.98 2.08
CA GLU A 134 -6.87 21.44 0.84
C GLU A 134 -7.69 20.24 0.34
N GLY A 135 -8.04 19.33 1.24
CA GLY A 135 -8.77 18.10 0.94
C GLY A 135 -10.25 18.36 0.59
N ARG A 136 -10.92 19.28 1.28
CA ARG A 136 -12.35 19.57 1.09
C ARG A 136 -12.72 20.08 -0.32
N ARG A 137 -11.77 20.61 -1.06
CA ARG A 137 -11.99 21.20 -2.39
C ARG A 137 -11.92 20.18 -3.52
N ARG A 138 -11.68 18.91 -3.24
CA ARG A 138 -11.47 17.89 -4.27
C ARG A 138 -12.76 17.14 -4.60
N ALA A 139 -12.96 16.91 -5.90
CA ALA A 139 -14.09 16.12 -6.37
C ALA A 139 -13.95 14.65 -5.94
N ARG A 140 -15.03 14.04 -5.48
CA ARG A 140 -15.03 12.65 -5.00
C ARG A 140 -14.33 11.64 -5.90
N PRO A 141 -14.50 11.64 -7.23
CA PRO A 141 -13.86 10.64 -8.08
C PRO A 141 -12.33 10.66 -8.03
N VAL A 142 -11.73 11.81 -7.67
CA VAL A 142 -10.27 11.98 -7.58
C VAL A 142 -9.76 11.66 -6.17
N GLN A 143 -10.61 11.75 -5.14
CA GLN A 143 -10.23 11.47 -3.76
C GLN A 143 -9.69 10.05 -3.61
N LEU A 144 -8.75 9.90 -2.69
CA LEU A 144 -8.25 8.60 -2.29
C LEU A 144 -9.25 7.91 -1.36
N ARG A 145 -9.28 6.59 -1.41
CA ARG A 145 -10.00 5.73 -0.49
C ARG A 145 -9.15 4.53 -0.13
N ILE A 146 -9.55 3.80 0.88
CA ILE A 146 -8.90 2.58 1.28
C ILE A 146 -9.80 1.39 0.93
N GLU A 147 -9.29 0.48 0.10
CA GLU A 147 -9.88 -0.83 -0.16
C GLU A 147 -9.26 -1.88 0.77
N LYS A 148 -10.09 -2.76 1.30
CA LYS A 148 -9.61 -3.93 2.02
C LYS A 148 -9.28 -5.05 1.04
N GLY A 149 -8.06 -5.54 1.13
CA GLY A 149 -7.61 -6.74 0.46
C GLY A 149 -7.67 -7.98 1.34
N PRO A 150 -7.09 -9.10 0.88
CA PRO A 150 -6.94 -10.31 1.69
C PRO A 150 -6.25 -10.02 3.02
N TRP A 151 -6.64 -10.74 4.08
CA TRP A 151 -6.06 -10.61 5.43
C TRP A 151 -6.04 -9.19 5.99
N ASN A 152 -7.07 -8.39 5.67
CA ASN A 152 -7.20 -6.98 6.04
C ASN A 152 -6.07 -6.07 5.55
N GLN A 153 -5.32 -6.45 4.51
CA GLN A 153 -4.41 -5.52 3.83
C GLN A 153 -5.18 -4.29 3.36
N SER A 154 -4.57 -3.13 3.42
CA SER A 154 -5.15 -1.87 2.97
C SER A 154 -4.55 -1.46 1.63
N TYR A 155 -5.40 -1.13 0.66
CA TYR A 155 -4.97 -0.55 -0.61
C TYR A 155 -5.45 0.90 -0.68
N LEU A 156 -4.50 1.82 -0.64
CA LEU A 156 -4.76 3.24 -0.89
C LEU A 156 -4.87 3.44 -2.40
N VAL A 157 -6.05 3.84 -2.87
CA VAL A 157 -6.40 3.94 -4.30
C VAL A 157 -7.33 5.13 -4.54
N PRO A 158 -7.43 5.66 -5.78
CA PRO A 158 -8.47 6.64 -6.12
C PRO A 158 -9.88 6.05 -5.99
N ASP A 159 -10.85 6.85 -5.56
CA ASP A 159 -12.24 6.42 -5.36
C ASP A 159 -12.90 5.93 -6.66
N ALA A 160 -12.56 6.55 -7.79
CA ALA A 160 -13.06 6.17 -9.11
C ALA A 160 -12.69 4.74 -9.56
N VAL A 161 -11.74 4.08 -8.89
CA VAL A 161 -11.27 2.72 -9.25
C VAL A 161 -12.39 1.69 -9.23
N GLN A 162 -13.43 1.87 -8.42
CA GLN A 162 -14.61 0.99 -8.42
C GLN A 162 -15.25 0.86 -9.80
N HIS A 163 -15.15 1.90 -10.61
CA HIS A 163 -15.77 1.98 -11.94
C HIS A 163 -14.81 1.68 -13.09
N LEU A 164 -13.49 1.66 -12.83
CA LEU A 164 -12.44 1.42 -13.83
C LEU A 164 -12.12 -0.06 -14.06
N GLY A 165 -12.76 -0.96 -13.30
CA GLY A 165 -12.53 -2.40 -13.40
C GLY A 165 -12.88 -2.96 -14.78
N ARG A 166 -11.95 -3.66 -15.40
CA ARG A 166 -12.02 -4.45 -16.65
C ARG A 166 -12.08 -3.70 -17.98
N ARG A 167 -12.64 -2.51 -18.09
CA ARG A 167 -12.76 -1.78 -19.37
C ARG A 167 -11.52 -1.00 -19.79
N ALA A 168 -10.49 -0.92 -18.95
CA ALA A 168 -9.31 -0.10 -19.20
C ALA A 168 -8.34 -0.64 -20.27
N ARG A 169 -8.54 -1.88 -20.76
CA ARG A 169 -7.63 -2.54 -21.72
C ARG A 169 -7.99 -2.37 -23.19
N GLU A 170 -9.20 -1.94 -23.48
CA GLU A 170 -9.67 -1.77 -24.87
C GLU A 170 -10.09 -0.31 -25.04
N SER A 171 -9.31 0.49 -25.75
CA SER A 171 -9.69 1.88 -25.92
C SER A 171 -9.32 2.54 -27.23
N ASP A 172 -10.33 3.21 -27.74
CA ASP A 172 -10.32 4.23 -28.77
C ASP A 172 -9.44 5.45 -28.36
N SER A 173 -8.93 6.23 -29.30
CA SER A 173 -8.02 7.35 -29.06
C SER A 173 -8.59 8.44 -28.13
N LYS A 174 -9.91 8.69 -28.17
CA LYS A 174 -10.60 9.61 -27.27
C LYS A 174 -10.58 9.11 -25.82
N ASP A 175 -10.72 7.82 -25.62
CA ASP A 175 -10.68 7.16 -24.33
C ASP A 175 -9.27 7.23 -23.72
N ARG A 176 -8.23 7.15 -24.57
CA ARG A 176 -6.83 7.32 -24.13
C ARG A 176 -6.57 8.74 -23.58
N ALA A 177 -7.03 9.78 -24.24
CA ALA A 177 -6.84 11.15 -23.76
C ALA A 177 -7.52 11.39 -22.41
N MET A 178 -8.72 10.84 -22.21
CA MET A 178 -9.41 10.87 -20.91
C MET A 178 -8.63 10.09 -19.83
N LYS A 179 -8.07 8.94 -20.15
CA LYS A 179 -7.26 8.15 -19.23
C LYS A 179 -5.97 8.85 -18.83
N VAL A 180 -5.28 9.49 -19.78
CA VAL A 180 -4.09 10.32 -19.50
C VAL A 180 -4.44 11.42 -18.49
N LYS A 181 -5.53 12.15 -18.73
CA LYS A 181 -5.99 13.23 -17.84
C LYS A 181 -6.41 12.70 -16.47
N ALA A 182 -7.11 11.59 -16.44
CA ALA A 182 -7.52 10.95 -15.19
C ALA A 182 -6.31 10.47 -14.37
N LEU A 183 -5.34 9.82 -15.01
CA LEU A 183 -4.11 9.37 -14.33
C LEU A 183 -3.33 10.55 -13.75
N ALA A 184 -3.19 11.65 -14.49
CA ALA A 184 -2.54 12.87 -13.99
C ALA A 184 -3.26 13.41 -12.74
N SER A 185 -4.60 13.43 -12.74
CA SER A 185 -5.39 13.88 -11.59
C SER A 185 -5.25 12.97 -10.38
N TYR A 186 -5.16 11.65 -10.59
CA TYR A 186 -4.96 10.68 -9.50
C TYR A 186 -3.55 10.76 -8.90
N ARG A 187 -2.54 11.00 -9.74
CA ARG A 187 -1.16 11.21 -9.28
C ARG A 187 -1.06 12.51 -8.47
N ASP A 188 -1.67 13.59 -8.93
CA ASP A 188 -1.74 14.88 -8.21
C ASP A 188 -2.40 14.73 -6.83
N GLU A 189 -3.46 13.94 -6.73
CA GLU A 189 -4.11 13.68 -5.44
C GLU A 189 -3.24 12.86 -4.49
N MET A 190 -2.56 11.83 -5.01
CA MET A 190 -1.60 11.06 -4.22
C MET A 190 -0.45 11.93 -3.72
N GLU A 191 0.08 12.82 -4.56
CA GLU A 191 1.13 13.78 -4.21
C GLU A 191 0.68 14.73 -3.11
N ARG A 192 -0.56 15.28 -3.19
CA ARG A 192 -1.13 16.14 -2.14
C ARG A 192 -1.28 15.42 -0.81
N PHE A 193 -1.69 14.18 -0.83
CA PHE A 193 -1.72 13.37 0.39
C PHE A 193 -0.31 13.12 0.93
N THR A 194 0.66 12.90 0.05
CA THR A 194 2.08 12.77 0.40
C THR A 194 2.62 14.01 1.09
N GLU A 195 2.33 15.20 0.55
CA GLU A 195 2.70 16.47 1.17
C GLU A 195 2.06 16.65 2.55
N PHE A 196 0.78 16.31 2.69
CA PHE A 196 0.10 16.33 3.99
C PHE A 196 0.79 15.41 5.01
N LEU A 197 1.15 14.17 4.63
CA LEU A 197 1.87 13.23 5.49
C LEU A 197 3.26 13.76 5.88
N ARG A 198 3.97 14.38 4.94
CA ARG A 198 5.27 14.99 5.16
C ARG A 198 5.17 16.15 6.16
N GLU A 199 4.25 17.07 5.94
CA GLU A 199 4.02 18.19 6.85
C GLU A 199 3.66 17.71 8.25
N ARG A 200 2.77 16.71 8.36
CA ARG A 200 2.40 16.11 9.63
C ARG A 200 3.62 15.52 10.35
N PHE A 201 4.48 14.82 9.66
CA PHE A 201 5.71 14.25 10.22
C PHE A 201 6.62 15.34 10.76
N PHE A 202 6.84 16.42 10.01
CA PHE A 202 7.76 17.48 10.45
C PHE A 202 7.17 18.41 11.52
N LYS A 203 5.86 18.65 11.53
CA LYS A 203 5.17 19.53 12.49
C LYS A 203 4.79 18.84 13.81
N GLY A 204 4.48 17.54 13.79
CA GLY A 204 4.13 16.74 14.98
C GLY A 204 5.36 16.34 15.78
#